data_676966531fba3bed1c43859dd6a2291b
#
_entry.id   676966531fba3bed1c43859dd6a2291b
#
_cell.length_a   1.000
_cell.length_b   1.000
_cell.length_c   1.000
_cell.angle_alpha   90.00
_cell.angle_beta   90.00
_cell.angle_gamma   90.00
#
_symmetry.space_group_name_H-M   'P 1'
#
loop_
_entity.id
_entity.type
_entity.pdbx_description
1 polymer ?
#
loop_
_entity_poly.entity_id
_entity_poly.type
_entity_poly.pdbx_seq_one_letter_code
_entity_poly.pdbx_strand_id
1 'polypeptide(L)'
;MKNFFILLVFLFTQNFLYSQTVYLDPKISKLDNFEIYYIKDIDNSLNYENIKNIDFKEKITNQFTFGYIKYPIWFKLDLKNSSNEANSFILALEKPSFDNVTLMYEKNGTVYKVQNSVKDDIMQRELPHANSHFKLHLEANESLSVYLKVQSLFSIFAEVYIYNEKYYNHNSTQQYFIYFFYLGAVGIMAFYNLFLYL
;
A
#
# COMPACT_ATOMS: atom_id res chain seq x y z
N MET A 1 -49.40 -6.87 19.28
CA MET A 1 -48.51 -7.87 18.65
C MET A 1 -47.97 -7.43 17.30
N LYS A 2 -48.78 -6.84 16.41
CA LYS A 2 -48.34 -6.39 15.07
C LYS A 2 -47.22 -5.34 15.08
N ASN A 3 -47.26 -4.38 16.01
CA ASN A 3 -46.27 -3.31 16.13
C ASN A 3 -44.94 -3.79 16.75
N PHE A 4 -45.01 -4.85 17.56
CA PHE A 4 -43.80 -5.48 18.14
C PHE A 4 -43.00 -6.24 17.09
N PHE A 5 -43.69 -6.87 16.11
CA PHE A 5 -43.04 -7.58 15.03
C PHE A 5 -42.36 -6.61 14.05
N ILE A 6 -42.96 -5.43 13.80
CA ILE A 6 -42.33 -4.39 12.96
C ILE A 6 -41.06 -3.83 13.60
N LEU A 7 -41.04 -3.63 14.93
CA LEU A 7 -39.87 -3.18 15.66
C LEU A 7 -38.73 -4.24 15.62
N LEU A 8 -39.10 -5.52 15.70
CA LEU A 8 -38.13 -6.61 15.66
C LEU A 8 -37.47 -6.72 14.26
N VAL A 9 -38.26 -6.53 13.19
CA VAL A 9 -37.72 -6.54 11.81
C VAL A 9 -36.80 -5.34 11.56
N PHE A 10 -37.08 -4.18 12.15
CA PHE A 10 -36.22 -3.01 12.01
C PHE A 10 -34.88 -3.14 12.75
N LEU A 11 -34.81 -3.94 13.81
CA LEU A 11 -33.56 -4.26 14.54
C LEU A 11 -32.64 -5.22 13.78
N PHE A 12 -33.18 -6.03 12.85
CA PHE A 12 -32.40 -6.98 12.05
C PHE A 12 -31.87 -6.41 10.73
N THR A 13 -32.30 -5.20 10.33
CA THR A 13 -31.86 -4.59 9.06
C THR A 13 -30.67 -3.63 9.19
N GLN A 14 -30.09 -3.49 10.37
CA GLN A 14 -28.80 -2.82 10.50
C GLN A 14 -27.66 -3.78 10.14
N ASN A 15 -27.57 -4.13 8.86
CA ASN A 15 -26.32 -4.60 8.32
C ASN A 15 -25.34 -3.43 8.37
N PHE A 16 -24.64 -3.27 9.51
CA PHE A 16 -23.45 -2.46 9.54
C PHE A 16 -22.46 -3.08 8.56
N LEU A 17 -22.34 -2.45 7.41
CA LEU A 17 -21.22 -2.65 6.51
C LEU A 17 -19.97 -2.17 7.25
N TYR A 18 -19.41 -3.05 8.08
CA TYR A 18 -18.10 -2.81 8.68
C TYR A 18 -17.08 -2.91 7.55
N SER A 19 -16.59 -1.77 7.10
CA SER A 19 -15.31 -1.73 6.43
C SER A 19 -14.31 -2.37 7.36
N GLN A 20 -13.57 -3.38 6.87
CA GLN A 20 -12.58 -4.05 7.70
C GLN A 20 -11.41 -3.11 7.95
N THR A 21 -11.34 -2.57 9.16
CA THR A 21 -10.24 -1.71 9.58
C THR A 21 -8.99 -2.53 9.80
N VAL A 22 -7.91 -2.14 9.18
CA VAL A 22 -6.58 -2.72 9.37
C VAL A 22 -5.93 -2.04 10.57
N TYR A 23 -5.76 -2.78 11.66
CA TYR A 23 -5.14 -2.27 12.88
C TYR A 23 -3.62 -2.34 12.77
N LEU A 24 -2.97 -1.19 12.93
CA LEU A 24 -1.53 -1.03 12.85
C LEU A 24 -0.96 -0.96 14.26
N ASP A 25 -0.25 -2.01 14.66
CA ASP A 25 0.50 -2.04 15.92
C ASP A 25 1.99 -1.81 15.61
N PRO A 26 2.63 -0.77 16.19
CA PRO A 26 4.04 -0.50 15.97
C PRO A 26 4.98 -1.60 16.48
N LYS A 27 4.49 -2.55 17.29
CA LYS A 27 5.24 -3.74 17.72
C LYS A 27 5.30 -4.81 16.63
N ILE A 28 4.36 -4.79 15.68
CA ILE A 28 4.35 -5.71 14.55
C ILE A 28 5.29 -5.14 13.48
N SER A 29 6.31 -5.92 13.14
CA SER A 29 7.34 -5.51 12.17
C SER A 29 6.79 -5.37 10.76
N LYS A 30 5.94 -6.33 10.36
CA LYS A 30 5.33 -6.45 9.04
C LYS A 30 3.93 -7.01 9.16
N LEU A 31 2.96 -6.36 8.54
CA LEU A 31 1.61 -6.88 8.39
C LEU A 31 1.43 -7.37 6.95
N ASP A 32 1.06 -8.64 6.78
CA ASP A 32 0.98 -9.34 5.50
C ASP A 32 -0.27 -10.24 5.37
N ASN A 33 -1.26 -10.05 6.24
CA ASN A 33 -2.52 -10.77 6.18
C ASN A 33 -3.68 -9.82 6.49
N PHE A 34 -4.25 -9.22 5.45
CA PHE A 34 -5.41 -8.34 5.54
C PHE A 34 -6.16 -8.30 4.20
N GLU A 35 -7.40 -7.86 4.24
CA GLU A 35 -8.21 -7.65 3.05
C GLU A 35 -8.13 -6.19 2.60
N ILE A 36 -8.23 -5.98 1.29
CA ILE A 36 -8.23 -4.69 0.63
C ILE A 36 -9.51 -4.57 -0.19
N TYR A 37 -10.22 -3.47 -0.06
CA TYR A 37 -11.36 -3.18 -0.93
C TYR A 37 -10.87 -2.64 -2.27
N TYR A 38 -11.56 -2.98 -3.36
CA TYR A 38 -11.19 -2.48 -4.68
C TYR A 38 -12.38 -2.18 -5.58
N ILE A 39 -12.15 -1.33 -6.58
CA ILE A 39 -13.07 -1.00 -7.66
C ILE A 39 -12.29 -0.93 -8.97
N LYS A 40 -12.88 -1.49 -10.02
CA LYS A 40 -12.36 -1.39 -11.39
C LYS A 40 -12.90 -0.12 -12.04
N ASP A 41 -12.01 0.79 -12.40
CA ASP A 41 -12.37 2.07 -13.05
C ASP A 41 -12.33 1.91 -14.58
N ILE A 42 -13.31 1.17 -15.11
CA ILE A 42 -13.34 0.74 -16.53
C ILE A 42 -13.28 1.92 -17.49
N ASP A 43 -13.96 3.00 -17.16
CA ASP A 43 -14.03 4.20 -18.01
C ASP A 43 -12.93 5.21 -17.68
N ASN A 44 -12.05 4.92 -16.70
CA ASN A 44 -11.04 5.83 -16.17
C ASN A 44 -11.61 7.22 -15.81
N SER A 45 -12.81 7.24 -15.27
CA SER A 45 -13.56 8.45 -14.94
C SER A 45 -13.48 8.84 -13.47
N LEU A 46 -12.99 7.93 -12.60
CA LEU A 46 -12.95 8.16 -11.17
C LEU A 46 -11.74 9.04 -10.78
N ASN A 47 -12.03 9.97 -9.89
CA ASN A 47 -11.04 10.82 -9.21
C ASN A 47 -11.22 10.71 -7.69
N TYR A 48 -10.38 11.42 -6.91
CA TYR A 48 -10.41 11.36 -5.46
C TYR A 48 -11.76 11.81 -4.88
N GLU A 49 -12.36 12.88 -5.42
CA GLU A 49 -13.62 13.42 -4.94
C GLU A 49 -14.80 12.48 -5.14
N ASN A 50 -14.76 11.70 -6.23
CA ASN A 50 -15.79 10.71 -6.52
C ASN A 50 -15.58 9.45 -5.69
N ILE A 51 -14.34 8.93 -5.66
CA ILE A 51 -14.03 7.61 -5.09
C ILE A 51 -14.25 7.55 -3.58
N LYS A 52 -14.02 8.67 -2.86
CA LYS A 52 -14.23 8.73 -1.41
C LYS A 52 -15.69 8.52 -0.98
N ASN A 53 -16.63 8.78 -1.89
CA ASN A 53 -18.06 8.65 -1.66
C ASN A 53 -18.66 7.35 -2.20
N ILE A 54 -17.85 6.50 -2.84
CA ILE A 54 -18.31 5.23 -3.38
C ILE A 54 -18.21 4.15 -2.31
N ASP A 55 -19.25 3.34 -2.22
CA ASP A 55 -19.26 2.14 -1.38
C ASP A 55 -18.48 1.01 -2.06
N PHE A 56 -17.33 0.67 -1.52
CA PHE A 56 -16.50 -0.43 -1.99
C PHE A 56 -17.06 -1.77 -1.51
N LYS A 57 -17.48 -2.62 -2.42
CA LYS A 57 -18.11 -3.91 -2.11
C LYS A 57 -17.21 -5.12 -2.36
N GLU A 58 -16.32 -5.00 -3.35
CA GLU A 58 -15.42 -6.09 -3.71
C GLU A 58 -14.18 -6.05 -2.82
N LYS A 59 -13.76 -7.22 -2.36
CA LYS A 59 -12.59 -7.43 -1.50
C LYS A 59 -11.62 -8.40 -2.14
N ILE A 60 -10.35 -8.22 -1.82
CA ILE A 60 -9.28 -9.13 -2.19
C ILE A 60 -8.26 -9.18 -1.05
N THR A 61 -7.49 -10.25 -0.98
CA THR A 61 -6.38 -10.32 -0.01
C THR A 61 -5.27 -9.33 -0.37
N ASN A 62 -4.35 -9.11 0.55
CA ASN A 62 -3.16 -8.30 0.31
C ASN A 62 -2.26 -8.82 -0.82
N GLN A 63 -2.50 -10.04 -1.31
CA GLN A 63 -1.87 -10.61 -2.50
C GLN A 63 -2.93 -10.73 -3.59
N PHE A 64 -2.72 -10.07 -4.73
CA PHE A 64 -3.72 -10.05 -5.78
C PHE A 64 -3.14 -10.14 -7.18
N THR A 65 -3.96 -10.65 -8.10
CA THR A 65 -3.67 -10.72 -9.53
C THR A 65 -4.92 -10.39 -10.32
N PHE A 66 -4.85 -9.33 -11.14
CA PHE A 66 -5.93 -8.94 -12.06
C PHE A 66 -5.60 -9.28 -13.51
N GLY A 67 -4.37 -9.77 -13.79
CA GLY A 67 -3.91 -10.02 -15.15
C GLY A 67 -3.72 -8.73 -15.94
N TYR A 68 -3.78 -8.87 -17.28
CA TYR A 68 -3.63 -7.74 -18.19
C TYR A 68 -4.97 -7.01 -18.33
N ILE A 69 -5.00 -5.76 -17.88
CA ILE A 69 -6.16 -4.88 -17.97
C ILE A 69 -5.73 -3.48 -18.42
N LYS A 70 -6.62 -2.75 -19.10
CA LYS A 70 -6.33 -1.41 -19.66
C LYS A 70 -6.87 -0.25 -18.83
N TYR A 71 -7.58 -0.55 -17.75
CA TYR A 71 -8.19 0.45 -16.88
C TYR A 71 -7.50 0.44 -15.50
N PRO A 72 -7.54 1.56 -14.79
CA PRO A 72 -7.03 1.64 -13.44
C PRO A 72 -7.86 0.79 -12.47
N ILE A 73 -7.20 0.36 -11.39
CA ILE A 73 -7.87 -0.19 -10.21
C ILE A 73 -7.65 0.77 -9.06
N TRP A 74 -8.74 1.04 -8.35
CA TRP A 74 -8.69 1.76 -7.10
C TRP A 74 -8.81 0.77 -5.94
N PHE A 75 -7.90 0.91 -4.99
CA PHE A 75 -7.91 0.18 -3.74
C PHE A 75 -8.23 1.13 -2.59
N LYS A 76 -8.94 0.64 -1.60
CA LYS A 76 -9.22 1.35 -0.36
C LYS A 76 -8.76 0.52 0.83
N LEU A 77 -8.04 1.15 1.74
CA LEU A 77 -7.68 0.60 3.05
C LEU A 77 -8.10 1.59 4.13
N ASP A 78 -8.83 1.10 5.12
CA ASP A 78 -9.14 1.83 6.34
C ASP A 78 -8.14 1.39 7.41
N LEU A 79 -7.20 2.28 7.74
CA LEU A 79 -6.09 2.03 8.64
C LEU A 79 -6.37 2.65 10.00
N LYS A 80 -5.91 2.01 11.09
CA LYS A 80 -6.00 2.57 12.43
C LYS A 80 -4.71 2.30 13.20
N ASN A 81 -4.06 3.36 13.68
CA ASN A 81 -2.98 3.23 14.65
C ASN A 81 -3.57 2.76 15.98
N SER A 82 -3.20 1.55 16.42
CA SER A 82 -3.71 0.95 17.65
C SER A 82 -2.91 1.33 18.90
N SER A 83 -1.89 2.17 18.74
CA SER A 83 -1.05 2.63 19.85
C SER A 83 -1.47 4.00 20.39
N ASN A 84 -1.02 4.30 21.61
CA ASN A 84 -1.23 5.59 22.26
C ASN A 84 -0.17 6.64 21.88
N GLU A 85 0.65 6.35 20.87
CA GLU A 85 1.71 7.24 20.38
C GLU A 85 1.59 7.41 18.88
N ALA A 86 2.05 8.56 18.37
CA ALA A 86 2.16 8.79 16.94
C ALA A 86 3.22 7.86 16.34
N ASN A 87 2.90 7.22 15.21
CA ASN A 87 3.81 6.30 14.55
C ASN A 87 3.78 6.46 13.04
N SER A 88 4.90 6.12 12.41
CA SER A 88 5.00 6.03 10.96
C SER A 88 5.01 4.60 10.49
N PHE A 89 4.27 4.36 9.42
CA PHE A 89 4.14 3.07 8.75
C PHE A 89 4.47 3.23 7.28
N ILE A 90 4.97 2.17 6.66
CA ILE A 90 5.28 2.15 5.24
C ILE A 90 4.30 1.20 4.54
N LEU A 91 3.46 1.76 3.69
CA LEU A 91 2.60 1.00 2.78
C LEU A 91 3.40 0.68 1.54
N ALA A 92 3.71 -0.59 1.34
CA ALA A 92 4.55 -1.09 0.26
C ALA A 92 3.74 -1.94 -0.71
N LEU A 93 3.79 -1.61 -2.00
CA LEU A 93 3.35 -2.47 -3.09
C LEU A 93 4.60 -3.17 -3.63
N GLU A 94 4.77 -4.44 -3.25
CA GLU A 94 5.88 -5.25 -3.74
C GLU A 94 5.53 -5.80 -5.12
N LYS A 95 6.40 -5.68 -6.01
CA LYS A 95 6.50 -5.97 -7.43
C LYS A 95 6.72 -4.68 -8.23
N PRO A 96 7.88 -4.58 -8.85
CA PRO A 96 8.19 -3.51 -9.76
C PRO A 96 7.36 -3.68 -11.03
N SER A 97 6.92 -2.63 -11.64
CA SER A 97 6.34 -2.58 -12.98
C SER A 97 4.91 -2.03 -13.06
N PHE A 98 4.49 -1.23 -12.09
CA PHE A 98 3.32 -0.38 -12.32
C PHE A 98 3.76 0.91 -13.00
N ASP A 99 3.10 1.26 -14.11
CA ASP A 99 3.39 2.53 -14.79
C ASP A 99 3.13 3.71 -13.87
N ASN A 100 2.09 3.60 -13.04
CA ASN A 100 1.71 4.65 -12.12
C ASN A 100 0.97 4.08 -10.91
N VAL A 101 1.42 4.45 -9.71
CA VAL A 101 0.73 4.21 -8.44
C VAL A 101 0.57 5.55 -7.74
N THR A 102 -0.67 5.93 -7.47
CA THR A 102 -0.97 7.16 -6.75
C THR A 102 -1.66 6.83 -5.44
N LEU A 103 -1.05 7.23 -4.33
CA LEU A 103 -1.66 7.23 -3.01
C LEU A 103 -2.38 8.54 -2.77
N MET A 104 -3.60 8.49 -2.26
CA MET A 104 -4.39 9.67 -1.88
C MET A 104 -5.08 9.43 -0.55
N TYR A 105 -5.09 10.44 0.31
CA TYR A 105 -5.82 10.45 1.58
C TYR A 105 -6.09 11.88 2.03
N GLU A 106 -7.05 12.05 2.92
CA GLU A 106 -7.38 13.33 3.52
C GLU A 106 -7.05 13.30 5.02
N LYS A 107 -6.31 14.31 5.49
CA LYS A 107 -5.97 14.48 6.88
C LYS A 107 -6.14 15.96 7.27
N ASN A 108 -6.92 16.24 8.32
CA ASN A 108 -7.21 17.60 8.79
C ASN A 108 -7.76 18.54 7.69
N GLY A 109 -8.62 18.02 6.81
CA GLY A 109 -9.21 18.78 5.70
C GLY A 109 -8.25 19.06 4.53
N THR A 110 -7.02 18.50 4.58
CA THR A 110 -6.04 18.62 3.51
C THR A 110 -5.93 17.28 2.77
N VAL A 111 -6.04 17.33 1.45
CA VAL A 111 -5.84 16.14 0.59
C VAL A 111 -4.37 16.00 0.25
N TYR A 112 -3.81 14.87 0.63
CA TYR A 112 -2.45 14.47 0.29
C TYR A 112 -2.48 13.54 -0.93
N LYS A 113 -1.56 13.78 -1.85
CA LYS A 113 -1.39 12.99 -3.06
C LYS A 113 0.10 12.74 -3.29
N VAL A 114 0.48 11.46 -3.28
CA VAL A 114 1.85 11.01 -3.58
C VAL A 114 1.79 10.04 -4.76
N GLN A 115 2.60 10.27 -5.77
CA GLN A 115 2.64 9.47 -6.99
C GLN A 115 4.02 8.87 -7.18
N ASN A 116 4.08 7.57 -7.48
CA ASN A 116 5.26 6.87 -7.91
C ASN A 116 5.02 6.29 -9.31
N SER A 117 5.86 6.66 -10.26
CA SER A 117 5.82 6.16 -11.63
C SER A 117 7.16 5.52 -12.00
N VAL A 118 7.15 4.54 -12.90
CA VAL A 118 8.38 3.96 -13.46
C VAL A 118 9.19 4.98 -14.26
N LYS A 119 8.56 6.08 -14.68
CA LYS A 119 9.21 7.19 -15.41
C LYS A 119 9.88 8.19 -14.49
N ASP A 120 9.54 8.18 -13.19
CA ASP A 120 10.08 9.12 -12.24
C ASP A 120 11.48 8.68 -11.79
N ASP A 121 12.35 9.65 -11.53
CA ASP A 121 13.63 9.38 -10.88
C ASP A 121 13.38 8.81 -9.48
N ILE A 122 13.84 7.59 -9.25
CA ILE A 122 13.69 6.88 -7.98
C ILE A 122 14.26 7.71 -6.81
N MET A 123 15.33 8.48 -7.05
CA MET A 123 15.98 9.28 -6.01
C MET A 123 15.17 10.50 -5.59
N GLN A 124 14.15 10.88 -6.36
CA GLN A 124 13.23 11.98 -6.02
C GLN A 124 12.00 11.53 -5.22
N ARG A 125 11.81 10.22 -5.06
CA ARG A 125 10.72 9.68 -4.25
C ARG A 125 11.01 9.88 -2.77
N GLU A 126 9.96 10.07 -1.98
CA GLU A 126 10.09 10.14 -0.51
C GLU A 126 10.81 8.92 0.07
N LEU A 127 10.53 7.74 -0.49
CA LEU A 127 11.22 6.49 -0.21
C LEU A 127 11.88 6.00 -1.50
N PRO A 128 13.21 6.18 -1.67
CA PRO A 128 13.93 5.75 -2.86
C PRO A 128 13.94 4.22 -2.96
N HIS A 129 12.96 3.65 -3.64
CA HIS A 129 12.84 2.21 -3.82
C HIS A 129 12.30 1.90 -5.23
N ALA A 130 12.71 0.76 -5.81
CA ALA A 130 12.26 0.32 -7.13
C ALA A 130 10.74 0.08 -7.16
N ASN A 131 10.19 -0.48 -6.08
CA ASN A 131 8.77 -0.66 -5.89
C ASN A 131 8.09 0.62 -5.37
N SER A 132 6.76 0.67 -5.40
CA SER A 132 6.01 1.82 -4.90
C SER A 132 5.79 1.72 -3.40
N HIS A 133 6.59 2.46 -2.64
CA HIS A 133 6.50 2.55 -1.19
C HIS A 133 6.07 3.95 -0.78
N PHE A 134 5.18 4.03 0.21
CA PHE A 134 4.59 5.27 0.70
C PHE A 134 4.67 5.33 2.22
N LYS A 135 5.14 6.46 2.74
CA LYS A 135 5.16 6.72 4.18
C LYS A 135 3.84 7.31 4.64
N LEU A 136 3.29 6.75 5.70
CA LEU A 136 2.06 7.20 6.35
C LEU A 136 2.36 7.52 7.81
N HIS A 137 2.04 8.73 8.24
CA HIS A 137 2.17 9.15 9.62
C HIS A 137 0.80 9.24 10.27
N LEU A 138 0.56 8.42 11.30
CA LEU A 138 -0.70 8.39 12.05
C LEU A 138 -0.46 8.79 13.52
N GLU A 139 -1.30 9.71 13.99
CA GLU A 139 -1.32 10.09 15.40
C GLU A 139 -1.81 8.94 16.30
N ALA A 140 -1.73 9.11 17.61
CA ALA A 140 -2.23 8.12 18.57
C ALA A 140 -3.71 7.82 18.31
N ASN A 141 -4.07 6.55 18.17
CA ASN A 141 -5.44 6.06 17.91
C ASN A 141 -6.10 6.65 16.65
N GLU A 142 -5.37 7.32 15.77
CA GLU A 142 -5.89 7.89 14.53
C GLU A 142 -6.36 6.80 13.57
N SER A 143 -7.50 7.06 12.92
CA SER A 143 -8.01 6.27 11.79
C SER A 143 -7.85 7.07 10.51
N LEU A 144 -7.37 6.43 9.45
CA LEU A 144 -7.10 7.04 8.16
C LEU A 144 -7.58 6.13 7.02
N SER A 145 -8.44 6.65 6.15
CA SER A 145 -8.80 5.97 4.91
C SER A 145 -7.82 6.39 3.80
N VAL A 146 -7.13 5.42 3.23
CA VAL A 146 -6.21 5.65 2.12
C VAL A 146 -6.72 5.00 0.84
N TYR A 147 -6.49 5.67 -0.27
CA TYR A 147 -6.89 5.24 -1.60
C TYR A 147 -5.67 5.13 -2.49
N LEU A 148 -5.53 3.99 -3.18
CA LEU A 148 -4.47 3.74 -4.13
C LEU A 148 -5.07 3.59 -5.51
N LYS A 149 -4.68 4.44 -6.46
CA LYS A 149 -4.95 4.26 -7.89
C LYS A 149 -3.76 3.57 -8.52
N VAL A 150 -3.97 2.36 -9.03
CA VAL A 150 -2.92 1.57 -9.70
C VAL A 150 -3.24 1.46 -11.17
N GLN A 151 -2.27 1.80 -12.01
CA GLN A 151 -2.35 1.69 -13.46
C GLN A 151 -1.08 1.03 -14.00
N SER A 152 -1.25 0.08 -14.93
CA SER A 152 -0.14 -0.59 -15.58
C SER A 152 -0.47 -0.90 -17.03
N LEU A 153 0.54 -0.80 -17.91
CA LEU A 153 0.52 -1.33 -19.26
C LEU A 153 0.82 -2.84 -19.30
N PHE A 154 1.21 -3.40 -18.15
CA PHE A 154 1.50 -4.82 -17.97
C PHE A 154 0.46 -5.48 -17.10
N SER A 155 0.65 -6.77 -16.82
CA SER A 155 -0.21 -7.49 -15.89
C SER A 155 -0.16 -6.87 -14.49
N ILE A 156 -1.33 -6.60 -13.91
CA ILE A 156 -1.45 -6.09 -12.53
C ILE A 156 -1.46 -7.29 -11.58
N PHE A 157 -0.39 -7.42 -10.83
CA PHE A 157 -0.27 -8.34 -9.69
C PHE A 157 0.65 -7.73 -8.66
N ALA A 158 0.32 -7.85 -7.39
CA ALA A 158 1.13 -7.31 -6.32
C ALA A 158 0.89 -8.04 -5.00
N GLU A 159 1.84 -7.84 -4.11
CA GLU A 159 1.72 -8.10 -2.69
C GLU A 159 1.79 -6.76 -1.96
N VAL A 160 0.79 -6.47 -1.14
CA VAL A 160 0.75 -5.25 -0.35
C VAL A 160 1.12 -5.58 1.07
N TYR A 161 2.10 -4.86 1.60
CA TYR A 161 2.56 -4.99 2.97
C TYR A 161 2.49 -3.66 3.70
N ILE A 162 2.33 -3.72 5.00
CA ILE A 162 2.47 -2.55 5.85
C ILE A 162 3.59 -2.85 6.86
N TYR A 163 4.64 -2.06 6.78
CA TYR A 163 5.80 -2.18 7.66
C TYR A 163 5.75 -1.11 8.75
N ASN A 164 6.22 -1.45 9.94
CA ASN A 164 6.67 -0.46 10.89
C ASN A 164 7.92 0.24 10.32
N GLU A 165 8.02 1.57 10.41
CA GLU A 165 9.12 2.34 9.83
C GLU A 165 10.48 1.90 10.36
N LYS A 166 10.59 1.61 11.65
CA LYS A 166 11.86 1.17 12.26
C LYS A 166 12.34 -0.16 11.67
N TYR A 167 11.43 -1.10 11.50
CA TYR A 167 11.75 -2.39 10.89
C TYR A 167 12.10 -2.23 9.40
N TYR A 168 11.33 -1.42 8.66
CA TYR A 168 11.58 -1.14 7.26
C TYR A 168 13.00 -0.59 7.04
N ASN A 169 13.40 0.43 7.81
CA ASN A 169 14.72 1.04 7.70
C ASN A 169 15.84 0.05 8.05
N HIS A 170 15.66 -0.77 9.09
CA HIS A 170 16.62 -1.80 9.47
C HIS A 170 16.77 -2.86 8.37
N ASN A 171 15.67 -3.37 7.83
CA ASN A 171 15.68 -4.39 6.79
C ASN A 171 16.28 -3.87 5.48
N SER A 172 15.95 -2.65 5.08
CA SER A 172 16.54 -2.01 3.90
C SER A 172 18.04 -1.85 4.04
N THR A 173 18.54 -1.43 5.21
CA THR A 173 19.98 -1.31 5.48
C THR A 173 20.69 -2.65 5.36
N GLN A 174 20.12 -3.73 5.90
CA GLN A 174 20.70 -5.08 5.78
C GLN A 174 20.78 -5.55 4.32
N GLN A 175 19.72 -5.31 3.53
CA GLN A 175 19.73 -5.66 2.10
C GLN A 175 20.85 -4.92 1.35
N TYR A 176 21.00 -3.61 1.56
CA TYR A 176 22.09 -2.84 0.96
C TYR A 176 23.46 -3.37 1.36
N PHE A 177 23.67 -3.74 2.61
CA PHE A 177 24.92 -4.32 3.08
C PHE A 177 25.27 -5.61 2.32
N ILE A 178 24.31 -6.51 2.14
CA ILE A 178 24.50 -7.75 1.38
C ILE A 178 24.85 -7.47 -0.09
N TYR A 179 24.17 -6.52 -0.73
CA TYR A 179 24.46 -6.14 -2.12
C TYR A 179 25.87 -5.55 -2.26
N PHE A 180 26.27 -4.65 -1.36
CA PHE A 180 27.63 -4.09 -1.38
C PHE A 180 28.71 -5.13 -1.14
N PHE A 181 28.47 -6.07 -0.22
CA PHE A 181 29.37 -7.19 0.02
C PHE A 181 29.54 -8.07 -1.23
N TYR A 182 28.42 -8.41 -1.87
CA TYR A 182 28.44 -9.18 -3.11
C TYR A 182 29.18 -8.45 -4.24
N LEU A 183 28.87 -7.18 -4.46
CA LEU A 183 29.55 -6.34 -5.46
C LEU A 183 31.04 -6.23 -5.20
N GLY A 184 31.45 -6.08 -3.92
CA GLY A 184 32.86 -6.07 -3.52
C GLY A 184 33.57 -7.38 -3.86
N ALA A 185 32.94 -8.52 -3.58
CA ALA A 185 33.50 -9.84 -3.90
C ALA A 185 33.66 -10.03 -5.43
N VAL A 186 32.63 -9.65 -6.21
CA VAL A 186 32.71 -9.69 -7.69
C VAL A 186 33.81 -8.77 -8.22
N GLY A 187 33.94 -7.57 -7.64
CA GLY A 187 35.01 -6.62 -7.98
C GLY A 187 36.41 -7.20 -7.75
N ILE A 188 36.62 -7.81 -6.58
CA ILE A 188 37.93 -8.47 -6.28
C ILE A 188 38.21 -9.59 -7.29
N MET A 189 37.22 -10.43 -7.64
CA MET A 189 37.41 -11.47 -8.64
C MET A 189 37.72 -10.90 -10.03
N ALA A 190 37.08 -9.81 -10.42
CA ALA A 190 37.36 -9.13 -11.68
C ALA A 190 38.81 -8.58 -11.73
N PHE A 191 39.26 -7.90 -10.66
CA PHE A 191 40.64 -7.42 -10.56
C PHE A 191 41.65 -8.55 -10.55
N TYR A 192 41.39 -9.64 -9.84
CA TYR A 192 42.25 -10.81 -9.85
C TYR A 192 42.41 -11.40 -11.25
N ASN A 193 41.32 -11.58 -12.00
CA ASN A 193 41.37 -12.08 -13.37
C ASN A 193 42.12 -11.14 -14.32
N LEU A 194 41.91 -9.81 -14.15
CA LEU A 194 42.66 -8.82 -14.92
C LEU A 194 44.16 -8.89 -14.64
N PHE A 195 44.54 -9.06 -13.37
CA PHE A 195 45.96 -9.20 -12.96
C PHE A 195 46.61 -10.49 -13.54
N LEU A 196 45.85 -11.59 -13.63
CA LEU A 196 46.37 -12.83 -14.25
C LEU A 196 46.53 -12.76 -15.77
N TYR A 197 45.75 -11.84 -16.41
CA TYR A 197 45.79 -11.67 -17.86
C TYR A 197 46.92 -10.73 -18.33
N LEU A 198 47.35 -9.81 -17.47
CA LEU A 198 48.47 -8.91 -17.75
C LEU A 198 49.81 -9.56 -17.50
#